data_f019d65bcd288bf9de76d86a817f568c
#
_entry.id   f019d65bcd288bf9de76d86a817f568c
#
_cell.length_a   1.000
_cell.length_b   1.000
_cell.length_c   1.000
_cell.angle_alpha   90.00
_cell.angle_beta   90.00
_cell.angle_gamma   90.00
#
_symmetry.space_group_name_H-M   'P 1'
#
loop_
_entity.id
_entity.type
_entity.pdbx_description
1 polymer ?
#
loop_
_entity_poly.entity_id
_entity_poly.type
_entity_poly.pdbx_seq_one_letter_code
_entity_poly.pdbx_strand_id
1 'polypeptide(L)'
;MKKVISALIVVIVIVAGAVYFASNKVEENYQRIVDRLNDVNGFKVSENSYQKGFFGSKGSFDLIVSKDLLKNLAGKDVDEDLNFKVENEISHSVLAFVNGFDIDSKISIQNEAIKNIVASFLGSNVVATAKTKASVSGDKDVNVKFSDIDFSDKQTMNVHTKDVKFGLKLDEKDNVNSAKLGVEKVALKDLNEENKAEVNLEGVDIDTSYTVPVEISKIFESKLAPYVAKAKIKKLALLDEKDGNVALDDLEYSSKFEVSNDLGSSKDVVKIGAVAVNKVKFTDFILDSKIANINVPTINNILDRLSNVNVDSNESVFAGLNLDEVMGQILEKNPSVKVDRLSFKNGDNAIKLKLDAAINGFKSGESQLAIFDKLSLNGELSVDETLAKFFDTLFPEMTLIEPTLISAGYLKEDGKKVVSKFKYDPNKKDIIFNEKVGLQNLFMGF
;
A
#
# COMPACT_ATOMS: atom_id res chain seq x y z
N MET A 1 -8.92 -18.53 7.77
CA MET A 1 -8.90 -17.09 7.48
C MET A 1 -7.83 -16.72 6.45
N LYS A 2 -6.55 -17.01 6.67
CA LYS A 2 -5.46 -16.70 5.71
C LYS A 2 -5.74 -17.19 4.28
N LYS A 3 -6.15 -18.44 4.08
CA LYS A 3 -6.43 -19.03 2.75
C LYS A 3 -7.51 -18.28 1.95
N VAL A 4 -8.55 -17.76 2.59
CA VAL A 4 -9.64 -17.03 1.90
C VAL A 4 -9.20 -15.59 1.54
N ILE A 5 -8.50 -14.91 2.46
CA ILE A 5 -7.93 -13.58 2.18
C ILE A 5 -6.92 -13.67 1.04
N SER A 6 -6.07 -14.69 1.09
CA SER A 6 -5.08 -14.97 0.06
C SER A 6 -5.74 -15.24 -1.30
N ALA A 7 -6.80 -16.05 -1.35
CA ALA A 7 -7.54 -16.31 -2.58
C ALA A 7 -8.18 -15.04 -3.15
N LEU A 8 -8.72 -14.15 -2.30
CA LEU A 8 -9.29 -12.87 -2.72
C LEU A 8 -8.25 -11.92 -3.33
N ILE A 9 -7.08 -11.77 -2.67
CA ILE A 9 -5.97 -10.94 -3.17
C ILE A 9 -5.48 -11.49 -4.52
N VAL A 10 -5.34 -12.80 -4.62
CA VAL A 10 -4.91 -13.49 -5.84
C VAL A 10 -5.90 -13.26 -6.99
N VAL A 11 -7.20 -13.39 -6.74
CA VAL A 11 -8.23 -13.12 -7.75
C VAL A 11 -8.17 -11.66 -8.22
N ILE A 12 -7.93 -10.69 -7.33
CA ILE A 12 -7.75 -9.27 -7.70
C ILE A 12 -6.58 -9.08 -8.66
N VAL A 13 -5.43 -9.66 -8.37
CA VAL A 13 -4.22 -9.54 -9.20
C VAL A 13 -4.40 -10.24 -10.56
N ILE A 14 -5.03 -11.42 -10.56
CA ILE A 14 -5.26 -12.21 -11.78
C ILE A 14 -6.21 -11.50 -12.73
N VAL A 15 -7.32 -10.98 -12.18
CA VAL A 15 -8.33 -10.30 -13.01
C VAL A 15 -7.75 -9.00 -13.57
N ALA A 16 -6.97 -8.25 -12.78
CA ALA A 16 -6.26 -7.08 -13.26
C ALA A 16 -5.30 -7.44 -14.44
N GLY A 17 -4.60 -8.56 -14.34
CA GLY A 17 -3.74 -9.07 -15.42
C GLY A 17 -4.53 -9.53 -16.66
N ALA A 18 -5.59 -10.32 -16.50
CA ALA A 18 -6.36 -10.87 -17.63
C ALA A 18 -7.11 -9.80 -18.43
N VAL A 19 -7.55 -8.73 -17.77
CA VAL A 19 -8.31 -7.65 -18.43
C VAL A 19 -7.39 -6.58 -19.05
N TYR A 20 -6.14 -6.54 -18.62
CA TYR A 20 -5.12 -5.59 -19.04
C TYR A 20 -4.91 -5.49 -20.57
N PHE A 21 -5.24 -6.52 -21.33
CA PHE A 21 -4.70 -6.71 -22.68
C PHE A 21 -5.67 -6.58 -23.87
N ALA A 22 -6.66 -5.71 -23.87
CA ALA A 22 -7.52 -5.51 -25.03
C ALA A 22 -7.16 -4.27 -25.85
N SER A 23 -6.64 -4.40 -27.07
CA SER A 23 -6.35 -3.28 -27.99
C SER A 23 -6.40 -3.53 -29.51
N ASN A 24 -6.60 -2.51 -30.18
CA ASN A 24 -6.49 -1.88 -31.52
C ASN A 24 -6.71 -2.60 -32.85
N LYS A 25 -6.79 -3.88 -32.98
CA LYS A 25 -7.33 -4.60 -34.14
C LYS A 25 -7.85 -5.91 -33.60
N VAL A 26 -9.14 -6.08 -33.60
CA VAL A 26 -9.84 -7.05 -32.77
C VAL A 26 -9.23 -8.47 -32.80
N GLU A 27 -8.76 -8.97 -33.91
CA GLU A 27 -8.21 -10.32 -34.01
C GLU A 27 -6.70 -10.40 -33.73
N GLU A 28 -5.89 -9.54 -34.38
CA GLU A 28 -4.43 -9.50 -34.16
C GLU A 28 -4.09 -9.10 -32.72
N ASN A 29 -4.95 -8.30 -32.12
CA ASN A 29 -4.75 -7.82 -30.78
C ASN A 29 -5.22 -8.81 -29.71
N TYR A 30 -6.25 -9.60 -30.01
CA TYR A 30 -6.65 -10.70 -29.15
C TYR A 30 -5.51 -11.72 -29.01
N GLN A 31 -4.86 -12.10 -30.11
CA GLN A 31 -3.70 -12.99 -30.09
C GLN A 31 -2.51 -12.37 -29.32
N ARG A 32 -2.22 -11.10 -29.58
CA ARG A 32 -1.15 -10.39 -28.86
C ARG A 32 -1.40 -10.29 -27.34
N ILE A 33 -2.66 -10.21 -26.92
CA ILE A 33 -3.08 -10.27 -25.52
C ILE A 33 -2.66 -11.60 -24.91
N VAL A 34 -3.06 -12.67 -25.56
CA VAL A 34 -2.75 -14.04 -25.14
C VAL A 34 -1.24 -14.25 -25.04
N ASP A 35 -0.49 -13.79 -26.06
CA ASP A 35 0.96 -13.91 -26.08
C ASP A 35 1.60 -13.13 -24.91
N ARG A 36 1.18 -11.89 -24.67
CA ARG A 36 1.70 -11.06 -23.56
C ARG A 36 1.33 -11.58 -22.17
N LEU A 37 0.18 -12.25 -22.02
CA LEU A 37 -0.13 -12.91 -20.75
C LEU A 37 0.88 -14.04 -20.44
N ASN A 38 1.35 -14.73 -21.46
CA ASN A 38 2.40 -15.74 -21.31
C ASN A 38 3.78 -15.13 -20.97
N ASP A 39 4.01 -13.86 -21.30
CA ASP A 39 5.25 -13.14 -20.94
C ASP A 39 5.27 -12.74 -19.45
N VAL A 40 4.13 -12.76 -18.77
CA VAL A 40 4.06 -12.45 -17.33
C VAL A 40 4.48 -13.68 -16.53
N ASN A 41 5.50 -13.52 -15.70
CA ASN A 41 6.01 -14.60 -14.86
C ASN A 41 4.90 -15.15 -13.93
N GLY A 42 4.68 -16.45 -14.01
CA GLY A 42 3.63 -17.14 -13.24
C GLY A 42 2.27 -17.23 -13.93
N PHE A 43 2.10 -16.69 -15.15
CA PHE A 43 0.89 -16.87 -15.96
C PHE A 43 1.17 -17.78 -17.16
N LYS A 44 0.15 -18.56 -17.51
CA LYS A 44 0.16 -19.37 -18.73
C LYS A 44 -1.23 -19.37 -19.34
N VAL A 45 -1.31 -19.08 -20.63
CA VAL A 45 -2.57 -19.16 -21.39
C VAL A 45 -2.61 -20.43 -22.22
N SER A 46 -3.76 -21.09 -22.23
CA SER A 46 -4.08 -22.26 -23.05
C SER A 46 -5.51 -22.15 -23.61
N GLU A 47 -5.88 -23.07 -24.47
CA GLU A 47 -7.23 -23.19 -25.06
C GLU A 47 -7.79 -21.88 -25.65
N ASN A 48 -6.92 -21.14 -26.37
CA ASN A 48 -7.30 -19.88 -26.99
C ASN A 48 -8.19 -20.10 -28.21
N SER A 49 -9.36 -19.43 -28.25
CA SER A 49 -10.29 -19.45 -29.36
C SER A 49 -10.81 -18.05 -29.67
N TYR A 50 -10.99 -17.74 -30.95
CA TYR A 50 -11.57 -16.49 -31.42
C TYR A 50 -12.57 -16.73 -32.55
N GLN A 51 -13.77 -16.16 -32.43
CA GLN A 51 -14.84 -16.24 -33.43
C GLN A 51 -15.19 -14.84 -33.90
N LYS A 52 -14.87 -14.54 -35.16
CA LYS A 52 -15.16 -13.25 -35.77
C LYS A 52 -16.63 -13.15 -36.18
N GLY A 53 -17.28 -12.05 -35.81
CA GLY A 53 -18.61 -11.67 -36.23
C GLY A 53 -18.64 -10.29 -36.89
N PHE A 54 -19.75 -9.94 -37.53
CA PHE A 54 -19.88 -8.69 -38.29
C PHE A 54 -20.03 -7.45 -37.39
N PHE A 55 -20.82 -7.55 -36.32
CA PHE A 55 -21.03 -6.48 -35.34
C PHE A 55 -20.45 -6.76 -33.96
N GLY A 56 -19.85 -7.91 -33.79
CA GLY A 56 -19.22 -8.33 -32.56
C GLY A 56 -18.46 -9.64 -32.77
N SER A 57 -17.53 -9.91 -31.90
CA SER A 57 -16.71 -11.12 -31.90
C SER A 57 -16.77 -11.77 -30.53
N LYS A 58 -16.44 -13.04 -30.46
CA LYS A 58 -16.32 -13.79 -29.20
C LYS A 58 -14.91 -14.36 -29.10
N GLY A 59 -14.34 -14.30 -27.91
CA GLY A 59 -13.06 -14.93 -27.65
C GLY A 59 -13.11 -15.65 -26.31
N SER A 60 -12.33 -16.71 -26.18
CA SER A 60 -12.12 -17.34 -24.87
C SER A 60 -10.72 -17.91 -24.77
N PHE A 61 -10.20 -17.96 -23.57
CA PHE A 61 -8.95 -18.62 -23.25
C PHE A 61 -8.97 -19.11 -21.81
N ASP A 62 -8.13 -20.08 -21.51
CA ASP A 62 -7.89 -20.52 -20.15
C ASP A 62 -6.59 -19.89 -19.65
N LEU A 63 -6.67 -19.26 -18.47
CA LEU A 63 -5.55 -18.63 -17.79
C LEU A 63 -5.17 -19.48 -16.58
N ILE A 64 -3.95 -19.97 -16.60
CA ILE A 64 -3.34 -20.71 -15.50
C ILE A 64 -2.44 -19.78 -14.72
N VAL A 65 -2.64 -19.72 -13.41
CA VAL A 65 -1.80 -18.95 -12.48
C VAL A 65 -1.03 -19.93 -11.63
N SER A 66 0.30 -19.84 -11.70
CA SER A 66 1.17 -20.79 -11.03
C SER A 66 1.06 -20.67 -9.50
N LYS A 67 1.15 -21.80 -8.83
CA LYS A 67 1.20 -21.87 -7.35
C LYS A 67 2.34 -21.06 -6.76
N ASP A 68 3.45 -20.90 -7.48
CA ASP A 68 4.61 -20.15 -6.98
C ASP A 68 4.30 -18.65 -6.93
N LEU A 69 3.65 -18.09 -7.97
CA LEU A 69 3.15 -16.72 -7.93
C LEU A 69 2.11 -16.55 -6.80
N LEU A 70 1.22 -17.53 -6.64
CA LEU A 70 0.21 -17.53 -5.60
C LEU A 70 0.81 -17.57 -4.19
N LYS A 71 1.85 -18.36 -3.98
CA LYS A 71 2.60 -18.41 -2.70
C LYS A 71 3.28 -17.10 -2.39
N ASN A 72 3.87 -16.43 -3.37
CA ASN A 72 4.50 -15.13 -3.20
C ASN A 72 3.49 -14.04 -2.80
N LEU A 73 2.27 -14.07 -3.36
CA LEU A 73 1.23 -13.08 -3.10
C LEU A 73 0.41 -13.38 -1.82
N ALA A 74 0.19 -14.65 -1.53
CA ALA A 74 -0.81 -15.11 -0.56
C ALA A 74 -0.24 -15.94 0.61
N GLY A 75 1.06 -16.26 0.59
CA GLY A 75 1.72 -17.12 1.58
C GLY A 75 1.63 -18.61 1.28
N LYS A 76 2.24 -19.42 2.16
CA LYS A 76 2.63 -20.84 1.92
C LYS A 76 1.49 -21.85 1.72
N ASP A 77 0.23 -21.47 1.82
CA ASP A 77 -0.88 -22.41 1.88
C ASP A 77 -1.53 -22.74 0.50
N VAL A 78 -0.88 -22.40 -0.61
CA VAL A 78 -1.39 -22.70 -1.95
C VAL A 78 -0.58 -23.84 -2.57
N ASP A 79 -1.21 -25.00 -2.75
CA ASP A 79 -0.54 -26.24 -3.18
C ASP A 79 -0.72 -26.55 -4.68
N GLU A 80 -1.63 -25.86 -5.36
CA GLU A 80 -1.94 -26.11 -6.77
C GLU A 80 -2.05 -24.81 -7.58
N ASP A 81 -1.85 -24.92 -8.91
CA ASP A 81 -2.11 -23.84 -9.85
C ASP A 81 -3.61 -23.53 -9.91
N LEU A 82 -3.99 -22.27 -10.09
CA LEU A 82 -5.37 -21.88 -10.30
C LEU A 82 -5.67 -21.72 -11.79
N ASN A 83 -6.74 -22.36 -12.25
CA ASN A 83 -7.20 -22.32 -13.64
C ASN A 83 -8.48 -21.49 -13.74
N PHE A 84 -8.46 -20.49 -14.63
CA PHE A 84 -9.58 -19.61 -14.90
C PHE A 84 -9.96 -19.70 -16.38
N LYS A 85 -11.25 -19.72 -16.68
CA LYS A 85 -11.76 -19.47 -18.02
C LYS A 85 -12.15 -18.01 -18.15
N VAL A 86 -11.63 -17.37 -19.16
CA VAL A 86 -11.98 -16.01 -19.55
C VAL A 86 -12.78 -16.05 -20.84
N GLU A 87 -14.02 -15.60 -20.79
CA GLU A 87 -14.94 -15.51 -21.93
C GLU A 87 -15.16 -14.03 -22.25
N ASN A 88 -14.95 -13.63 -23.50
CA ASN A 88 -15.02 -12.26 -23.96
C ASN A 88 -16.10 -12.09 -25.02
N GLU A 89 -17.00 -11.14 -24.83
CA GLU A 89 -17.91 -10.63 -25.84
C GLU A 89 -17.43 -9.24 -26.26
N ILE A 90 -17.06 -9.13 -27.54
CA ILE A 90 -16.45 -7.92 -28.09
C ILE A 90 -17.49 -7.25 -28.97
N SER A 91 -17.95 -6.08 -28.58
CA SER A 91 -18.93 -5.28 -29.31
C SER A 91 -18.21 -4.21 -30.13
N HIS A 92 -18.40 -4.20 -31.43
CA HIS A 92 -17.88 -3.17 -32.31
C HIS A 92 -18.99 -2.70 -33.27
N SER A 93 -19.13 -1.40 -33.44
CA SER A 93 -20.04 -0.83 -34.42
C SER A 93 -19.36 -0.76 -35.81
N VAL A 94 -20.15 -0.50 -36.86
CA VAL A 94 -19.61 -0.19 -38.21
C VAL A 94 -18.67 1.02 -38.16
N LEU A 95 -18.77 1.84 -37.11
CA LEU A 95 -17.92 3.00 -36.84
C LEU A 95 -16.83 2.69 -35.78
N ALA A 96 -16.48 1.43 -35.57
CA ALA A 96 -15.44 1.05 -34.60
C ALA A 96 -14.09 1.72 -34.85
N PHE A 97 -13.78 2.02 -36.12
CA PHE A 97 -12.61 2.80 -36.52
C PHE A 97 -12.67 4.28 -36.07
N VAL A 98 -13.82 4.78 -35.60
CA VAL A 98 -14.00 6.14 -35.06
C VAL A 98 -14.26 6.08 -33.55
N ASN A 99 -15.07 5.12 -33.10
CA ASN A 99 -15.57 5.07 -31.72
C ASN A 99 -14.85 4.07 -30.81
N GLY A 100 -13.96 3.23 -31.41
CA GLY A 100 -13.35 2.13 -30.65
C GLY A 100 -14.29 0.94 -30.48
N PHE A 101 -14.05 0.13 -29.49
CA PHE A 101 -14.84 -1.07 -29.18
C PHE A 101 -14.93 -1.33 -27.66
N ASP A 102 -15.99 -2.05 -27.26
CA ASP A 102 -16.20 -2.49 -25.88
C ASP A 102 -15.98 -4.00 -25.78
N ILE A 103 -15.39 -4.45 -24.69
CA ILE A 103 -15.25 -5.87 -24.34
C ILE A 103 -15.91 -6.10 -22.98
N ASP A 104 -16.87 -7.00 -22.96
CA ASP A 104 -17.43 -7.56 -21.74
C ASP A 104 -16.78 -8.93 -21.49
N SER A 105 -16.08 -9.07 -20.37
CA SER A 105 -15.37 -10.29 -19.98
C SER A 105 -16.01 -10.93 -18.76
N LYS A 106 -16.08 -12.28 -18.79
CA LYS A 106 -16.55 -13.10 -17.69
C LYS A 106 -15.43 -14.06 -17.30
N ILE A 107 -15.09 -14.08 -16.01
CA ILE A 107 -13.96 -14.84 -15.48
C ILE A 107 -14.49 -15.87 -14.50
N SER A 108 -14.25 -17.15 -14.80
CA SER A 108 -14.78 -18.29 -14.04
C SER A 108 -13.64 -19.20 -13.60
N ILE A 109 -13.71 -19.73 -12.37
CA ILE A 109 -12.74 -20.72 -11.89
C ILE A 109 -13.05 -22.10 -12.46
N GLN A 110 -12.00 -22.85 -12.82
CA GLN A 110 -12.12 -24.18 -13.46
C GLN A 110 -11.63 -25.34 -12.58
N ASN A 111 -10.76 -25.09 -11.58
CA ASN A 111 -10.31 -26.16 -10.69
C ASN A 111 -11.47 -26.88 -10.03
N GLU A 112 -11.67 -28.16 -10.30
CA GLU A 112 -12.85 -28.93 -9.83
C GLU A 112 -12.98 -28.94 -8.30
N ALA A 113 -11.86 -29.05 -7.57
CA ALA A 113 -11.86 -29.02 -6.11
C ALA A 113 -12.33 -27.65 -5.55
N ILE A 114 -11.93 -26.56 -6.20
CA ILE A 114 -12.21 -25.18 -5.76
C ILE A 114 -13.54 -24.67 -6.32
N LYS A 115 -13.90 -25.06 -7.53
CA LYS A 115 -15.12 -24.65 -8.23
C LYS A 115 -16.40 -24.88 -7.42
N ASN A 116 -16.53 -26.08 -6.82
CA ASN A 116 -17.67 -26.40 -6.00
C ASN A 116 -17.72 -25.58 -4.71
N ILE A 117 -16.55 -25.34 -4.12
CA ILE A 117 -16.40 -24.48 -2.95
C ILE A 117 -16.80 -23.04 -3.32
N VAL A 118 -16.22 -22.48 -4.39
CA VAL A 118 -16.52 -21.13 -4.88
C VAL A 118 -18.00 -21.00 -5.26
N ALA A 119 -18.57 -21.98 -5.95
CA ALA A 119 -19.99 -21.98 -6.31
C ALA A 119 -20.90 -22.00 -5.07
N SER A 120 -20.51 -22.66 -3.99
CA SER A 120 -21.28 -22.64 -2.73
C SER A 120 -21.27 -21.25 -2.07
N PHE A 121 -20.23 -20.44 -2.30
CA PHE A 121 -20.08 -19.09 -1.74
C PHE A 121 -20.70 -18.00 -2.61
N LEU A 122 -20.51 -18.11 -3.93
CA LEU A 122 -20.93 -17.10 -4.90
C LEU A 122 -22.27 -17.42 -5.58
N GLY A 123 -22.82 -18.62 -5.36
CA GLY A 123 -23.95 -19.12 -6.13
C GLY A 123 -23.60 -19.44 -7.61
N SER A 124 -22.34 -19.25 -8.01
CA SER A 124 -21.82 -19.53 -9.35
C SER A 124 -20.30 -19.72 -9.30
N ASN A 125 -19.72 -20.22 -10.40
CA ASN A 125 -18.26 -20.30 -10.54
C ASN A 125 -17.64 -19.01 -11.12
N VAL A 126 -18.46 -17.97 -11.38
CA VAL A 126 -17.97 -16.66 -11.86
C VAL A 126 -17.41 -15.89 -10.68
N VAL A 127 -16.13 -15.57 -10.75
CA VAL A 127 -15.41 -14.85 -9.68
C VAL A 127 -15.33 -13.35 -9.95
N ALA A 128 -15.37 -12.95 -11.24
CA ALA A 128 -15.37 -11.56 -11.62
C ALA A 128 -15.95 -11.33 -13.02
N THR A 129 -16.34 -10.09 -13.28
CA THR A 129 -16.64 -9.56 -14.60
C THR A 129 -15.79 -8.34 -14.88
N ALA A 130 -15.48 -8.09 -16.15
CA ALA A 130 -14.76 -6.91 -16.53
C ALA A 130 -15.38 -6.22 -17.74
N LYS A 131 -15.28 -4.87 -17.77
CA LYS A 131 -15.65 -4.05 -18.92
C LYS A 131 -14.44 -3.26 -19.35
N THR A 132 -14.04 -3.44 -20.60
CA THR A 132 -12.94 -2.69 -21.21
C THR A 132 -13.49 -1.85 -22.35
N LYS A 133 -13.22 -0.54 -22.30
CA LYS A 133 -13.44 0.37 -23.42
C LYS A 133 -12.10 0.68 -24.06
N ALA A 134 -11.93 0.33 -25.31
CA ALA A 134 -10.75 0.65 -26.08
C ALA A 134 -11.06 1.75 -27.09
N SER A 135 -10.31 2.85 -27.05
CA SER A 135 -10.42 3.93 -28.00
C SER A 135 -9.71 3.62 -29.33
N VAL A 136 -9.97 4.42 -30.34
CA VAL A 136 -9.27 4.34 -31.63
C VAL A 136 -7.79 4.71 -31.52
N SER A 137 -7.44 5.58 -30.57
CA SER A 137 -6.04 5.94 -30.26
C SER A 137 -5.26 4.79 -29.61
N GLY A 138 -5.97 3.80 -29.07
CA GLY A 138 -5.36 2.68 -28.35
C GLY A 138 -5.42 2.76 -26.84
N ASP A 139 -5.89 3.88 -26.31
CA ASP A 139 -6.12 4.03 -24.88
C ASP A 139 -7.22 3.09 -24.40
N LYS A 140 -7.10 2.59 -23.19
CA LYS A 140 -8.06 1.65 -22.60
C LYS A 140 -8.51 2.08 -21.24
N ASP A 141 -9.80 1.90 -20.98
CA ASP A 141 -10.41 2.04 -19.65
C ASP A 141 -10.97 0.67 -19.25
N VAL A 142 -10.33 0.05 -18.29
CA VAL A 142 -10.63 -1.30 -17.82
C VAL A 142 -11.26 -1.23 -16.45
N ASN A 143 -12.46 -1.78 -16.29
CA ASN A 143 -13.20 -1.81 -15.05
C ASN A 143 -13.58 -3.25 -14.70
N VAL A 144 -13.08 -3.74 -13.59
CA VAL A 144 -13.31 -5.08 -13.05
C VAL A 144 -14.23 -4.99 -11.86
N LYS A 145 -15.24 -5.86 -11.81
CA LYS A 145 -16.09 -6.04 -10.65
C LYS A 145 -15.98 -7.50 -10.19
N PHE A 146 -15.59 -7.70 -8.94
CA PHE A 146 -15.59 -9.01 -8.31
C PHE A 146 -17.00 -9.41 -7.86
N SER A 147 -17.28 -10.69 -7.87
CA SER A 147 -18.54 -11.22 -7.34
C SER A 147 -18.60 -11.01 -5.84
N ASP A 148 -19.74 -10.54 -5.36
CA ASP A 148 -19.97 -10.39 -3.93
C ASP A 148 -19.97 -11.77 -3.26
N ILE A 149 -19.37 -11.89 -2.08
CA ILE A 149 -19.34 -13.11 -1.28
C ILE A 149 -20.23 -12.91 -0.07
N ASP A 150 -21.16 -13.84 0.15
CA ASP A 150 -21.95 -13.90 1.37
C ASP A 150 -21.96 -15.36 1.87
N PHE A 151 -20.92 -15.71 2.59
CA PHE A 151 -20.69 -17.05 3.09
C PHE A 151 -20.74 -17.10 4.61
N SER A 152 -21.48 -18.04 5.14
CA SER A 152 -21.55 -18.33 6.56
C SER A 152 -21.50 -19.84 6.79
N ASP A 153 -20.38 -20.31 7.30
CA ASP A 153 -20.28 -21.60 7.96
C ASP A 153 -20.41 -21.37 9.47
N LYS A 154 -21.52 -21.83 10.01
CA LYS A 154 -21.86 -21.62 11.43
C LYS A 154 -20.83 -22.18 12.43
N GLN A 155 -19.86 -22.97 11.95
CA GLN A 155 -18.88 -23.64 12.80
C GLN A 155 -17.48 -23.05 12.69
N THR A 156 -17.09 -22.52 11.51
CA THR A 156 -15.71 -22.12 11.26
C THR A 156 -15.54 -20.65 10.95
N MET A 157 -16.29 -20.09 10.00
CA MET A 157 -16.07 -18.70 9.58
C MET A 157 -17.26 -18.07 8.85
N ASN A 158 -17.36 -16.77 8.93
CA ASN A 158 -18.20 -15.95 8.07
C ASN A 158 -17.31 -15.06 7.19
N VAL A 159 -17.67 -14.97 5.90
CA VAL A 159 -17.01 -14.09 4.92
C VAL A 159 -18.09 -13.31 4.20
N HIS A 160 -18.00 -11.99 4.26
CA HIS A 160 -18.87 -11.10 3.51
C HIS A 160 -18.03 -10.07 2.76
N THR A 161 -18.18 -10.02 1.42
CA THR A 161 -17.58 -8.98 0.59
C THR A 161 -18.65 -8.33 -0.26
N LYS A 162 -18.56 -7.03 -0.47
CA LYS A 162 -19.51 -6.28 -1.26
C LYS A 162 -18.83 -5.22 -2.11
N ASP A 163 -19.20 -5.19 -3.38
CA ASP A 163 -18.84 -4.18 -4.39
C ASP A 163 -17.33 -3.90 -4.44
N VAL A 164 -16.54 -4.99 -4.56
CA VAL A 164 -15.10 -4.88 -4.79
C VAL A 164 -14.85 -4.61 -6.26
N LYS A 165 -14.20 -3.49 -6.56
CA LYS A 165 -13.94 -3.01 -7.92
C LYS A 165 -12.49 -2.65 -8.10
N PHE A 166 -11.98 -2.87 -9.30
CA PHE A 166 -10.65 -2.44 -9.71
C PHE A 166 -10.73 -1.79 -11.09
N GLY A 167 -10.06 -0.66 -11.27
CA GLY A 167 -10.02 0.07 -12.54
C GLY A 167 -8.59 0.37 -12.97
N LEU A 168 -8.32 0.29 -14.27
CA LEU A 168 -7.06 0.70 -14.88
C LEU A 168 -7.33 1.61 -16.08
N LYS A 169 -6.53 2.66 -16.24
CA LYS A 169 -6.41 3.40 -17.48
C LYS A 169 -5.04 3.18 -18.07
N LEU A 170 -5.01 2.76 -19.32
CA LEU A 170 -3.82 2.40 -20.05
C LEU A 170 -3.64 3.32 -21.26
N ASP A 171 -2.41 3.59 -21.66
CA ASP A 171 -2.09 4.25 -22.91
C ASP A 171 -2.11 3.27 -24.11
N GLU A 172 -1.81 3.78 -25.30
CA GLU A 172 -1.73 3.00 -26.53
C GLU A 172 -0.67 1.87 -26.49
N LYS A 173 0.32 1.98 -25.61
CA LYS A 173 1.40 1.00 -25.41
C LYS A 173 1.15 0.06 -24.24
N ASP A 174 -0.04 0.14 -23.66
CA ASP A 174 -0.43 -0.64 -22.49
C ASP A 174 0.31 -0.25 -21.18
N ASN A 175 0.87 0.97 -21.11
CA ASN A 175 1.40 1.49 -19.85
C ASN A 175 0.26 2.03 -18.99
N VAL A 176 0.39 1.91 -17.71
CA VAL A 176 -0.62 2.35 -16.74
C VAL A 176 -0.52 3.85 -16.52
N ASN A 177 -1.59 4.57 -16.83
CA ASN A 177 -1.80 5.98 -16.51
C ASN A 177 -2.40 6.16 -15.12
N SER A 178 -3.34 5.31 -14.75
CA SER A 178 -3.95 5.33 -13.41
C SER A 178 -4.51 3.98 -13.02
N ALA A 179 -4.57 3.74 -11.71
CA ALA A 179 -5.20 2.58 -11.10
C ALA A 179 -6.16 3.02 -9.99
N LYS A 180 -7.30 2.33 -9.86
CA LYS A 180 -8.31 2.57 -8.84
C LYS A 180 -8.70 1.28 -8.16
N LEU A 181 -8.90 1.31 -6.84
CA LEU A 181 -9.49 0.22 -6.07
C LEU A 181 -10.64 0.77 -5.23
N GLY A 182 -11.81 0.19 -5.39
CA GLY A 182 -12.99 0.48 -4.57
C GLY A 182 -13.44 -0.78 -3.85
N VAL A 183 -13.76 -0.66 -2.56
CA VAL A 183 -14.35 -1.73 -1.75
C VAL A 183 -15.43 -1.12 -0.87
N GLU A 184 -16.67 -1.56 -1.05
CA GLU A 184 -17.75 -1.12 -0.17
C GLU A 184 -17.60 -1.76 1.21
N LYS A 185 -17.40 -3.10 1.24
CA LYS A 185 -17.25 -3.84 2.50
C LYS A 185 -16.46 -5.14 2.31
N VAL A 186 -15.62 -5.44 3.30
CA VAL A 186 -15.07 -6.79 3.56
C VAL A 186 -15.22 -7.05 5.04
N ALA A 187 -15.93 -8.11 5.41
CA ALA A 187 -16.04 -8.59 6.78
C ALA A 187 -15.65 -10.06 6.83
N LEU A 188 -14.76 -10.38 7.74
CA LEU A 188 -14.26 -11.72 8.01
C LEU A 188 -14.41 -11.99 9.49
N LYS A 189 -15.04 -13.09 9.86
CA LYS A 189 -15.21 -13.49 11.25
C LYS A 189 -14.81 -14.94 11.40
N ASP A 190 -13.84 -15.19 12.27
CA ASP A 190 -13.47 -16.53 12.72
C ASP A 190 -14.40 -16.93 13.86
N LEU A 191 -15.06 -18.09 13.72
CA LEU A 191 -16.01 -18.62 14.70
C LEU A 191 -15.40 -19.73 15.56
N ASN A 192 -14.11 -20.08 15.35
CA ASN A 192 -13.45 -21.09 16.17
C ASN A 192 -13.42 -20.64 17.65
N GLU A 193 -13.82 -21.55 18.54
CA GLU A 193 -13.96 -21.25 19.98
C GLU A 193 -12.64 -20.78 20.63
N GLU A 194 -11.48 -21.16 20.05
CA GLU A 194 -10.17 -20.82 20.60
C GLU A 194 -9.65 -19.42 20.19
N ASN A 195 -10.09 -18.88 19.05
CA ASN A 195 -9.56 -17.64 18.51
C ASN A 195 -10.64 -16.85 17.74
N LYS A 196 -11.55 -16.21 18.47
CA LYS A 196 -12.56 -15.35 17.86
C LYS A 196 -11.92 -14.05 17.39
N ALA A 197 -11.63 -13.98 16.11
CA ALA A 197 -11.12 -12.77 15.48
C ALA A 197 -12.11 -12.28 14.41
N GLU A 198 -12.28 -10.96 14.35
CA GLU A 198 -13.13 -10.31 13.35
C GLU A 198 -12.35 -9.17 12.68
N VAL A 199 -12.43 -9.12 11.34
CA VAL A 199 -11.87 -8.05 10.52
C VAL A 199 -13.01 -7.40 9.78
N ASN A 200 -13.20 -6.10 9.95
CA ASN A 200 -14.15 -5.29 9.21
C ASN A 200 -13.43 -4.16 8.48
N LEU A 201 -13.58 -4.10 7.16
CA LEU A 201 -13.07 -3.06 6.29
C LEU A 201 -14.23 -2.47 5.50
N GLU A 202 -14.45 -1.16 5.58
CA GLU A 202 -15.56 -0.48 4.92
C GLU A 202 -15.10 0.79 4.21
N GLY A 203 -15.66 1.02 3.01
CA GLY A 203 -15.52 2.26 2.27
C GLY A 203 -14.10 2.57 1.86
N VAL A 204 -13.42 1.60 1.22
CA VAL A 204 -12.08 1.81 0.63
C VAL A 204 -12.23 2.44 -0.75
N ASP A 205 -11.50 3.51 -0.97
CA ASP A 205 -11.34 4.17 -2.28
C ASP A 205 -9.87 4.58 -2.41
N ILE A 206 -9.15 3.95 -3.33
CA ILE A 206 -7.75 4.24 -3.64
C ILE A 206 -7.67 4.64 -5.11
N ASP A 207 -7.07 5.80 -5.37
CA ASP A 207 -6.82 6.34 -6.71
C ASP A 207 -5.33 6.69 -6.84
N THR A 208 -4.66 6.12 -7.81
CA THR A 208 -3.27 6.42 -8.13
C THR A 208 -3.17 6.82 -9.60
N SER A 209 -2.53 7.94 -9.87
CA SER A 209 -2.25 8.42 -11.21
C SER A 209 -0.76 8.64 -11.38
N TYR A 210 -0.19 8.12 -12.46
CA TYR A 210 1.21 8.28 -12.80
C TYR A 210 1.40 9.50 -13.68
N THR A 211 2.38 10.33 -13.38
CA THR A 211 2.72 11.52 -14.18
C THR A 211 3.33 11.12 -15.53
N VAL A 212 4.05 10.00 -15.53
CA VAL A 212 4.57 9.34 -16.74
C VAL A 212 4.00 7.92 -16.71
N PRO A 213 3.34 7.46 -17.80
CA PRO A 213 2.79 6.12 -17.87
C PRO A 213 3.84 5.05 -17.50
N VAL A 214 3.47 4.07 -16.70
CA VAL A 214 4.37 3.04 -16.15
C VAL A 214 4.04 1.68 -16.72
N GLU A 215 5.04 0.95 -17.19
CA GLU A 215 4.85 -0.45 -17.56
C GLU A 215 4.27 -1.25 -16.38
N ILE A 216 3.32 -2.12 -16.67
CA ILE A 216 2.61 -2.87 -15.61
C ILE A 216 3.56 -3.76 -14.79
N SER A 217 4.59 -4.33 -15.42
CA SER A 217 5.63 -5.10 -14.73
C SER A 217 6.31 -4.30 -13.64
N LYS A 218 6.61 -3.01 -13.90
CA LYS A 218 7.27 -2.11 -12.94
C LYS A 218 6.39 -1.78 -11.73
N ILE A 219 5.05 -1.83 -11.89
CA ILE A 219 4.13 -1.67 -10.76
C ILE A 219 4.24 -2.86 -9.83
N PHE A 220 4.29 -4.08 -10.38
CA PHE A 220 4.46 -5.31 -9.59
C PHE A 220 5.86 -5.43 -8.97
N GLU A 221 6.88 -4.85 -9.62
CA GLU A 221 8.25 -4.76 -9.09
C GLU A 221 8.41 -3.70 -8.00
N SER A 222 7.32 -2.97 -7.65
CA SER A 222 7.31 -1.92 -6.62
C SER A 222 8.32 -0.78 -6.86
N LYS A 223 8.76 -0.56 -8.12
CA LYS A 223 9.72 0.51 -8.45
C LYS A 223 9.13 1.90 -8.24
N LEU A 224 9.96 2.80 -7.76
CA LEU A 224 9.58 4.20 -7.59
C LEU A 224 9.42 4.88 -8.95
N ALA A 225 8.23 5.37 -9.22
CA ALA A 225 7.88 6.18 -10.38
C ALA A 225 7.09 7.41 -9.93
N PRO A 226 7.12 8.55 -10.66
CA PRO A 226 6.35 9.74 -10.28
C PRO A 226 4.85 9.46 -10.27
N TYR A 227 4.18 9.75 -9.15
CA TYR A 227 2.76 9.49 -8.97
C TYR A 227 2.05 10.54 -8.10
N VAL A 228 0.73 10.57 -8.22
CA VAL A 228 -0.19 11.17 -7.26
C VAL A 228 -1.12 10.07 -6.78
N ALA A 229 -1.17 9.83 -5.47
CA ALA A 229 -2.05 8.83 -4.86
C ALA A 229 -2.98 9.47 -3.84
N LYS A 230 -4.19 8.94 -3.76
CA LYS A 230 -5.18 9.25 -2.72
C LYS A 230 -5.78 7.95 -2.23
N ALA A 231 -5.97 7.83 -0.94
CA ALA A 231 -6.69 6.72 -0.36
C ALA A 231 -7.65 7.21 0.72
N LYS A 232 -8.82 6.59 0.78
CA LYS A 232 -9.81 6.78 1.84
C LYS A 232 -10.21 5.41 2.35
N ILE A 233 -10.31 5.29 3.66
CA ILE A 233 -10.87 4.11 4.34
C ILE A 233 -11.82 4.65 5.40
N LYS A 234 -13.11 4.36 5.25
CA LYS A 234 -14.12 4.81 6.19
C LYS A 234 -13.96 4.14 7.55
N LYS A 235 -13.70 2.82 7.53
CA LYS A 235 -13.53 2.03 8.76
C LYS A 235 -12.64 0.82 8.52
N LEU A 236 -11.69 0.61 9.43
CA LEU A 236 -10.98 -0.65 9.60
C LEU A 236 -11.09 -1.05 11.07
N ALA A 237 -11.60 -2.24 11.36
CA ALA A 237 -11.65 -2.77 12.71
C ALA A 237 -11.09 -4.19 12.73
N LEU A 238 -10.19 -4.43 13.67
CA LEU A 238 -9.61 -5.72 14.01
C LEU A 238 -10.05 -6.01 15.45
N LEU A 239 -10.88 -7.01 15.63
CA LEU A 239 -11.39 -7.42 16.91
C LEU A 239 -10.82 -8.80 17.23
N ASP A 240 -10.10 -8.92 18.31
CA ASP A 240 -9.54 -10.17 18.80
C ASP A 240 -9.77 -10.28 20.31
N GLU A 241 -10.41 -11.38 20.74
CA GLU A 241 -10.74 -11.56 22.16
C GLU A 241 -9.49 -11.72 23.06
N LYS A 242 -8.34 -12.16 22.47
CA LYS A 242 -7.09 -12.39 23.20
C LYS A 242 -6.12 -11.22 23.08
N ASP A 243 -5.91 -10.76 21.84
CA ASP A 243 -4.87 -9.76 21.54
C ASP A 243 -5.38 -8.33 21.61
N GLY A 244 -6.70 -8.16 21.77
CA GLY A 244 -7.36 -6.87 21.93
C GLY A 244 -7.92 -6.30 20.62
N ASN A 245 -8.53 -5.14 20.74
CA ASN A 245 -9.28 -4.51 19.65
C ASN A 245 -8.52 -3.30 19.12
N VAL A 246 -8.41 -3.20 17.78
CA VAL A 246 -7.90 -2.02 17.09
C VAL A 246 -8.94 -1.55 16.10
N ALA A 247 -9.29 -0.28 16.14
CA ALA A 247 -10.18 0.33 15.17
C ALA A 247 -9.59 1.65 14.64
N LEU A 248 -9.82 1.90 13.36
CA LEU A 248 -9.43 3.12 12.67
C LEU A 248 -10.65 3.61 11.89
N ASP A 249 -11.03 4.86 12.13
CA ASP A 249 -12.15 5.52 11.45
C ASP A 249 -11.63 6.70 10.62
N ASP A 250 -12.21 6.87 9.43
CA ASP A 250 -12.02 8.01 8.53
C ASP A 250 -10.53 8.30 8.22
N LEU A 251 -9.83 7.29 7.68
CA LEU A 251 -8.49 7.51 7.14
C LEU A 251 -8.58 8.19 5.77
N GLU A 252 -7.86 9.29 5.62
CA GLU A 252 -7.56 9.94 4.36
C GLU A 252 -6.04 10.02 4.19
N TYR A 253 -5.54 9.55 3.07
CA TYR A 253 -4.15 9.65 2.67
C TYR A 253 -4.05 10.36 1.33
N SER A 254 -3.09 11.24 1.19
CA SER A 254 -2.69 11.81 -0.09
C SER A 254 -1.18 11.89 -0.18
N SER A 255 -0.64 11.48 -1.32
CA SER A 255 0.79 11.52 -1.61
C SER A 255 1.02 12.06 -3.00
N LYS A 256 2.09 12.84 -3.15
CA LYS A 256 2.63 13.23 -4.44
C LYS A 256 4.12 12.92 -4.43
N PHE A 257 4.55 12.06 -5.33
CA PHE A 257 5.95 11.72 -5.54
C PHE A 257 6.41 12.25 -6.91
N GLU A 258 7.49 12.99 -6.92
CA GLU A 258 8.09 13.59 -8.11
C GLU A 258 9.54 13.15 -8.22
N VAL A 259 10.01 13.00 -9.45
CA VAL A 259 11.42 12.65 -9.75
C VAL A 259 11.98 13.68 -10.70
N SER A 260 13.15 14.23 -10.39
CA SER A 260 13.91 15.14 -11.24
C SER A 260 15.39 14.85 -11.09
N ASN A 261 16.09 14.60 -12.20
CA ASN A 261 17.53 14.28 -12.22
C ASN A 261 17.88 13.13 -11.23
N ASP A 262 17.12 12.03 -11.28
CA ASP A 262 17.24 10.84 -10.43
C ASP A 262 17.01 11.09 -8.93
N LEU A 263 16.59 12.27 -8.55
CA LEU A 263 16.22 12.60 -7.18
C LEU A 263 14.71 12.63 -7.02
N GLY A 264 14.23 11.84 -6.08
CA GLY A 264 12.83 11.76 -5.68
C GLY A 264 12.51 12.75 -4.56
N SER A 265 11.28 13.25 -4.58
CA SER A 265 10.70 13.98 -3.46
C SER A 265 9.24 13.56 -3.27
N SER A 266 8.82 13.40 -2.02
CA SER A 266 7.42 13.14 -1.68
C SER A 266 6.86 14.24 -0.80
N LYS A 267 5.55 14.46 -0.96
CA LYS A 267 4.73 15.20 -0.02
C LYS A 267 3.57 14.31 0.37
N ASP A 268 3.47 14.01 1.67
CA ASP A 268 2.52 13.06 2.20
C ASP A 268 1.66 13.72 3.27
N VAL A 269 0.34 13.53 3.16
CA VAL A 269 -0.62 13.96 4.17
C VAL A 269 -1.48 12.76 4.57
N VAL A 270 -1.46 12.45 5.87
CA VAL A 270 -2.33 11.43 6.49
C VAL A 270 -3.25 12.13 7.46
N LYS A 271 -4.54 11.84 7.38
CA LYS A 271 -5.54 12.23 8.38
C LYS A 271 -6.30 11.01 8.83
N ILE A 272 -6.54 10.87 10.12
CA ILE A 272 -7.34 9.80 10.68
C ILE A 272 -8.30 10.43 11.69
N GLY A 273 -9.60 10.21 11.51
CA GLY A 273 -10.62 10.75 12.40
C GLY A 273 -10.50 10.19 13.80
N ALA A 274 -10.34 8.86 13.92
CA ALA A 274 -10.10 8.20 15.19
C ALA A 274 -9.27 6.93 15.05
N VAL A 275 -8.42 6.67 16.05
CA VAL A 275 -7.73 5.40 16.27
C VAL A 275 -8.08 4.93 17.69
N ALA A 276 -8.68 3.75 17.80
CA ALA A 276 -8.97 3.14 19.08
C ALA A 276 -8.13 1.87 19.26
N VAL A 277 -7.48 1.74 20.38
CA VAL A 277 -6.76 0.54 20.81
C VAL A 277 -7.33 0.14 22.17
N ASN A 278 -8.06 -0.96 22.19
CA ASN A 278 -8.83 -1.39 23.36
C ASN A 278 -9.77 -0.28 23.87
N LYS A 279 -9.51 0.26 25.07
CA LYS A 279 -10.31 1.30 25.73
C LYS A 279 -9.80 2.72 25.46
N VAL A 280 -8.64 2.86 24.84
CA VAL A 280 -8.02 4.16 24.56
C VAL A 280 -8.39 4.62 23.16
N LYS A 281 -8.84 5.86 23.03
CA LYS A 281 -9.21 6.45 21.74
C LYS A 281 -8.46 7.76 21.53
N PHE A 282 -7.69 7.80 20.45
CA PHE A 282 -7.08 9.03 19.93
C PHE A 282 -7.91 9.55 18.75
N THR A 283 -7.98 10.86 18.62
CA THR A 283 -8.73 11.51 17.54
C THR A 283 -7.90 12.57 16.83
N ASP A 284 -8.39 13.01 15.67
CA ASP A 284 -7.82 14.12 14.90
C ASP A 284 -6.32 13.93 14.57
N PHE A 285 -5.93 12.70 14.22
CA PHE A 285 -4.56 12.44 13.79
C PHE A 285 -4.30 13.13 12.45
N ILE A 286 -3.24 13.92 12.40
CA ILE A 286 -2.75 14.57 11.17
C ILE A 286 -1.25 14.42 11.11
N LEU A 287 -0.74 13.91 9.98
CA LEU A 287 0.66 13.95 9.59
C LEU A 287 0.76 14.70 8.25
N ASP A 288 1.52 15.79 8.22
CA ASP A 288 1.93 16.50 6.98
C ASP A 288 3.45 16.46 6.93
N SER A 289 3.99 15.76 5.94
CA SER A 289 5.42 15.52 5.83
C SER A 289 5.92 15.66 4.39
N LYS A 290 7.21 15.92 4.28
CA LYS A 290 7.94 15.96 3.01
C LYS A 290 9.24 15.20 3.18
N ILE A 291 9.60 14.43 2.15
CA ILE A 291 10.92 13.83 2.02
C ILE A 291 11.51 14.35 0.70
N ALA A 292 12.77 14.72 0.69
CA ALA A 292 13.41 15.20 -0.53
C ALA A 292 14.80 14.59 -0.70
N ASN A 293 15.27 14.67 -1.96
CA ASN A 293 16.58 14.17 -2.39
C ASN A 293 16.77 12.66 -2.17
N ILE A 294 15.71 11.89 -2.40
CA ILE A 294 15.74 10.42 -2.40
C ILE A 294 16.51 9.96 -3.65
N ASN A 295 17.58 9.21 -3.50
CA ASN A 295 18.30 8.60 -4.64
C ASN A 295 17.45 7.47 -5.26
N VAL A 296 16.66 7.78 -6.29
CA VAL A 296 15.70 6.85 -6.92
C VAL A 296 16.38 5.60 -7.49
N PRO A 297 17.49 5.69 -8.26
CA PRO A 297 18.20 4.52 -8.73
C PRO A 297 18.66 3.57 -7.63
N THR A 298 19.21 4.10 -6.54
CA THR A 298 19.67 3.30 -5.40
C THR A 298 18.51 2.59 -4.71
N ILE A 299 17.38 3.30 -4.48
CA ILE A 299 16.20 2.69 -3.89
C ILE A 299 15.60 1.62 -4.80
N ASN A 300 15.48 1.88 -6.10
CA ASN A 300 14.98 0.89 -7.06
C ASN A 300 15.86 -0.36 -7.12
N ASN A 301 17.19 -0.22 -7.02
CA ASN A 301 18.10 -1.38 -6.93
C ASN A 301 17.85 -2.20 -5.65
N ILE A 302 17.60 -1.55 -4.51
CA ILE A 302 17.23 -2.25 -3.28
C ILE A 302 15.91 -3.01 -3.46
N LEU A 303 14.91 -2.35 -4.02
CA LEU A 303 13.58 -2.95 -4.26
C LEU A 303 13.66 -4.15 -5.22
N ASP A 304 14.46 -4.06 -6.29
CA ASP A 304 14.72 -5.18 -7.20
C ASP A 304 15.32 -6.39 -6.49
N ARG A 305 16.25 -6.15 -5.57
CA ARG A 305 16.85 -7.24 -4.78
C ARG A 305 15.85 -7.85 -3.80
N LEU A 306 15.05 -7.00 -3.12
CA LEU A 306 14.01 -7.45 -2.20
C LEU A 306 12.95 -8.32 -2.90
N SER A 307 12.54 -7.96 -4.11
CA SER A 307 11.56 -8.73 -4.89
C SER A 307 12.09 -10.09 -5.37
N ASN A 308 13.41 -10.24 -5.47
CA ASN A 308 14.07 -11.48 -5.90
C ASN A 308 14.55 -12.37 -4.74
N VAL A 309 14.34 -11.95 -3.48
CA VAL A 309 14.69 -12.79 -2.32
C VAL A 309 13.68 -13.91 -2.18
N ASN A 310 14.19 -15.15 -2.23
CA ASN A 310 13.37 -16.32 -1.92
C ASN A 310 13.08 -16.36 -0.42
N VAL A 311 11.82 -16.14 -0.03
CA VAL A 311 11.37 -16.07 1.37
C VAL A 311 11.63 -17.38 2.15
N ASP A 312 11.88 -18.48 1.44
CA ASP A 312 12.18 -19.80 2.02
C ASP A 312 13.68 -19.99 2.35
N SER A 313 14.56 -19.09 1.89
CA SER A 313 15.95 -19.11 2.29
C SER A 313 16.12 -18.35 3.61
N ASN A 314 16.78 -18.96 4.60
CA ASN A 314 17.23 -18.28 5.83
C ASN A 314 18.29 -17.20 5.56
N GLU A 315 18.46 -16.79 4.32
CA GLU A 315 19.38 -15.71 3.94
C GLU A 315 18.79 -14.36 4.35
N SER A 316 19.61 -13.58 5.03
CA SER A 316 19.23 -12.19 5.33
C SER A 316 18.90 -11.46 4.04
N VAL A 317 17.76 -10.77 4.00
CA VAL A 317 17.33 -9.91 2.90
C VAL A 317 18.43 -8.92 2.46
N PHE A 318 19.35 -8.60 3.36
CA PHE A 318 20.51 -7.73 3.13
C PHE A 318 21.78 -8.50 2.80
N ALA A 319 21.73 -9.84 2.69
CA ALA A 319 22.89 -10.63 2.28
C ALA A 319 23.34 -10.23 0.86
N GLY A 320 24.60 -9.85 0.71
CA GLY A 320 25.18 -9.36 -0.55
C GLY A 320 24.92 -7.87 -0.86
N LEU A 321 24.25 -7.11 0.01
CA LEU A 321 24.24 -5.64 -0.05
C LEU A 321 25.47 -5.09 0.72
N ASN A 322 26.29 -4.31 0.04
CA ASN A 322 27.26 -3.47 0.74
C ASN A 322 26.50 -2.29 1.37
N LEU A 323 26.03 -2.45 2.61
CA LEU A 323 25.22 -1.44 3.30
C LEU A 323 25.94 -0.09 3.39
N ASP A 324 27.26 -0.09 3.55
CA ASP A 324 28.04 1.14 3.63
C ASP A 324 28.01 1.91 2.30
N GLU A 325 28.14 1.19 1.19
CA GLU A 325 28.06 1.78 -0.15
C GLU A 325 26.64 2.32 -0.44
N VAL A 326 25.63 1.53 -0.14
CA VAL A 326 24.20 1.92 -0.32
C VAL A 326 23.87 3.16 0.50
N MET A 327 24.25 3.16 1.78
CA MET A 327 24.05 4.32 2.65
C MET A 327 24.83 5.53 2.14
N GLY A 328 26.08 5.34 1.68
CA GLY A 328 26.87 6.39 1.05
C GLY A 328 26.18 7.03 -0.15
N GLN A 329 25.64 6.21 -1.07
CA GLN A 329 24.91 6.67 -2.25
C GLN A 329 23.62 7.43 -1.91
N ILE A 330 22.94 7.07 -0.83
CA ILE A 330 21.74 7.77 -0.36
C ILE A 330 22.13 9.11 0.28
N LEU A 331 23.11 9.11 1.18
CA LEU A 331 23.47 10.26 2.00
C LEU A 331 24.17 11.37 1.18
N GLU A 332 24.97 11.04 0.16
CA GLU A 332 25.62 12.02 -0.71
C GLU A 332 24.64 12.93 -1.49
N LYS A 333 23.37 12.50 -1.61
CA LYS A 333 22.32 13.28 -2.27
C LYS A 333 21.68 14.32 -1.34
N ASN A 334 22.18 14.47 -0.12
CA ASN A 334 21.66 15.39 0.89
C ASN A 334 20.17 15.17 1.19
N PRO A 335 19.78 13.96 1.61
CA PRO A 335 18.38 13.66 1.89
C PRO A 335 17.87 14.52 3.05
N SER A 336 16.58 14.88 2.97
CA SER A 336 15.93 15.63 4.04
C SER A 336 14.52 15.09 4.31
N VAL A 337 14.11 15.22 5.57
CA VAL A 337 12.77 14.89 6.06
C VAL A 337 12.24 16.09 6.82
N LYS A 338 11.06 16.56 6.45
CA LYS A 338 10.37 17.63 7.14
C LYS A 338 8.98 17.16 7.55
N VAL A 339 8.66 17.28 8.82
CA VAL A 339 7.32 17.10 9.37
C VAL A 339 6.79 18.49 9.71
N ASP A 340 5.96 19.04 8.82
CA ASP A 340 5.32 20.33 9.03
C ASP A 340 4.29 20.25 10.17
N ARG A 341 3.67 19.06 10.33
CA ARG A 341 2.73 18.78 11.40
C ARG A 341 2.60 17.28 11.63
N LEU A 342 2.82 16.84 12.86
CA LEU A 342 2.28 15.60 13.42
C LEU A 342 1.44 16.00 14.63
N SER A 343 0.15 15.66 14.64
CA SER A 343 -0.72 15.99 15.76
C SER A 343 -1.82 14.96 15.94
N PHE A 344 -2.22 14.72 17.17
CA PHE A 344 -3.38 13.92 17.55
C PHE A 344 -3.87 14.31 18.94
N LYS A 345 -5.07 13.88 19.30
CA LYS A 345 -5.72 14.22 20.56
C LYS A 345 -6.02 12.97 21.40
N ASN A 346 -5.95 13.13 22.71
CA ASN A 346 -6.56 12.26 23.69
C ASN A 346 -7.57 13.10 24.50
N GLY A 347 -8.87 12.87 24.27
CA GLY A 347 -9.92 13.78 24.74
C GLY A 347 -9.74 15.18 24.13
N ASP A 348 -9.69 16.21 24.97
CA ASP A 348 -9.50 17.60 24.54
C ASP A 348 -8.02 18.00 24.44
N ASN A 349 -7.09 17.15 24.90
CA ASN A 349 -5.67 17.43 24.92
C ASN A 349 -5.01 17.05 23.59
N ALA A 350 -4.23 17.94 23.01
CA ALA A 350 -3.51 17.68 21.77
C ALA A 350 -2.00 17.63 22.00
N ILE A 351 -1.35 16.68 21.35
CA ILE A 351 0.10 16.69 21.13
C ILE A 351 0.39 17.14 19.69
N LYS A 352 1.44 17.94 19.51
CA LYS A 352 1.88 18.46 18.22
C LYS A 352 3.39 18.39 18.14
N LEU A 353 3.89 17.90 17.02
CA LEU A 353 5.33 17.83 16.70
C LEU A 353 5.58 18.44 15.34
N LYS A 354 6.67 19.23 15.26
CA LYS A 354 7.32 19.65 14.03
C LYS A 354 8.75 19.16 14.04
N LEU A 355 9.25 18.76 12.88
CA LEU A 355 10.60 18.26 12.72
C LEU A 355 11.15 18.70 11.37
N ASP A 356 12.42 19.10 11.34
CA ASP A 356 13.19 19.35 10.13
C ASP A 356 14.55 18.69 10.31
N ALA A 357 14.86 17.70 9.47
CA ALA A 357 16.09 16.93 9.53
C ALA A 357 16.69 16.81 8.13
N ALA A 358 17.99 17.03 7.99
CA ALA A 358 18.72 16.91 6.74
C ALA A 358 20.15 16.43 6.97
N ILE A 359 20.69 15.72 6.00
CA ILE A 359 22.13 15.47 5.89
C ILE A 359 22.70 16.41 4.83
N ASN A 360 23.78 17.11 5.14
CA ASN A 360 24.34 18.10 4.23
C ASN A 360 25.82 17.87 3.97
N GLY A 361 26.19 17.69 2.69
CA GLY A 361 27.57 17.60 2.26
C GLY A 361 28.28 16.30 2.65
N PHE A 362 27.53 15.20 2.84
CA PHE A 362 28.11 13.85 2.97
C PHE A 362 28.69 13.42 1.62
N LYS A 363 29.86 12.77 1.62
CA LYS A 363 30.50 12.25 0.41
C LYS A 363 30.56 10.73 0.49
N SER A 364 30.32 10.06 -0.64
CA SER A 364 30.46 8.63 -0.74
C SER A 364 31.91 8.22 -0.35
N GLY A 365 32.04 7.19 0.47
CA GLY A 365 33.30 6.72 1.03
C GLY A 365 33.74 7.39 2.34
N GLU A 366 33.02 8.40 2.83
CA GLU A 366 33.19 8.89 4.20
C GLU A 366 32.73 7.82 5.21
N SER A 367 33.37 7.81 6.38
CA SER A 367 32.91 6.96 7.49
C SER A 367 31.47 7.27 7.87
N GLN A 368 30.69 6.26 8.23
CA GLN A 368 29.33 6.45 8.73
C GLN A 368 29.26 7.43 9.91
N LEU A 369 30.31 7.51 10.72
CA LEU A 369 30.40 8.46 11.82
C LEU A 369 30.39 9.93 11.35
N ALA A 370 30.76 10.21 10.10
CA ALA A 370 30.69 11.55 9.53
C ALA A 370 29.25 12.08 9.40
N ILE A 371 28.25 11.21 9.48
CA ILE A 371 26.84 11.62 9.52
C ILE A 371 26.60 12.61 10.66
N PHE A 372 27.19 12.39 11.82
CA PHE A 372 27.05 13.28 12.98
C PHE A 372 27.59 14.69 12.76
N ASP A 373 28.56 14.85 11.87
CA ASP A 373 29.12 16.17 11.54
C ASP A 373 28.31 16.87 10.41
N LYS A 374 27.42 16.13 9.74
CA LYS A 374 26.63 16.55 8.57
C LYS A 374 25.13 16.67 8.87
N LEU A 375 24.70 16.18 10.03
CA LEU A 375 23.31 16.18 10.46
C LEU A 375 22.88 17.60 10.84
N SER A 376 21.77 18.05 10.27
CA SER A 376 20.98 19.18 10.74
C SER A 376 19.65 18.62 11.24
N LEU A 377 19.28 18.98 12.47
CA LEU A 377 17.99 18.58 13.04
C LEU A 377 17.45 19.70 13.93
N ASN A 378 16.21 20.09 13.70
CA ASN A 378 15.46 21.03 14.52
C ASN A 378 14.05 20.47 14.74
N GLY A 379 13.50 20.66 15.93
CA GLY A 379 12.16 20.23 16.21
C GLY A 379 11.51 21.01 17.34
N GLU A 380 10.19 20.91 17.38
CA GLU A 380 9.35 21.49 18.42
C GLU A 380 8.22 20.54 18.76
N LEU A 381 8.12 20.18 20.02
CA LEU A 381 7.03 19.43 20.62
C LEU A 381 6.18 20.38 21.47
N SER A 382 4.86 20.31 21.33
CA SER A 382 3.94 20.98 22.28
C SER A 382 2.80 20.05 22.66
N VAL A 383 2.40 20.09 23.91
CA VAL A 383 1.28 19.34 24.46
C VAL A 383 0.34 20.34 25.12
N ASP A 384 -0.92 20.29 24.76
CA ASP A 384 -1.94 21.07 25.43
C ASP A 384 -2.12 20.47 26.84
N GLU A 385 -2.04 21.30 27.89
CA GLU A 385 -1.96 20.94 29.29
C GLU A 385 -0.63 20.20 29.63
N THR A 386 -0.66 18.92 30.08
CA THR A 386 0.52 18.18 30.54
C THR A 386 0.66 16.84 29.82
N LEU A 387 1.89 16.32 29.74
CA LEU A 387 2.13 14.95 29.25
C LEU A 387 1.45 13.91 30.13
N ALA A 388 1.48 14.12 31.44
CA ALA A 388 0.82 13.24 32.40
C ALA A 388 -0.67 13.12 32.11
N LYS A 389 -1.35 14.22 31.81
CA LYS A 389 -2.77 14.23 31.49
C LYS A 389 -3.07 13.67 30.10
N PHE A 390 -2.15 13.84 29.15
CA PHE A 390 -2.28 13.26 27.81
C PHE A 390 -2.15 11.74 27.84
N PHE A 391 -1.27 11.20 28.66
CA PHE A 391 -0.96 9.77 28.74
C PHE A 391 -1.53 9.06 29.97
N ASP A 392 -2.45 9.68 30.72
CA ASP A 392 -2.97 9.19 31.99
C ASP A 392 -3.44 7.73 31.97
N THR A 393 -4.10 7.33 30.88
CA THR A 393 -4.65 5.97 30.69
C THR A 393 -3.63 4.96 30.18
N LEU A 394 -2.56 5.43 29.49
CA LEU A 394 -1.56 4.55 28.87
C LEU A 394 -0.31 4.39 29.73
N PHE A 395 0.14 5.49 30.32
CA PHE A 395 1.39 5.58 31.08
C PHE A 395 1.18 6.43 32.33
N PRO A 396 0.51 5.89 33.38
CA PRO A 396 0.25 6.62 34.62
C PRO A 396 1.51 7.18 35.31
N GLU A 397 2.67 6.52 35.05
CA GLU A 397 3.98 6.92 35.56
C GLU A 397 4.43 8.29 35.03
N MET A 398 3.82 8.76 33.94
CA MET A 398 4.14 10.08 33.36
C MET A 398 3.94 11.22 34.36
N THR A 399 3.02 11.05 35.33
CA THR A 399 2.81 12.00 36.45
C THR A 399 4.07 12.21 37.26
N LEU A 400 4.93 11.19 37.41
CA LEU A 400 6.19 11.27 38.16
C LEU A 400 7.34 11.73 37.26
N ILE A 401 7.30 11.38 35.98
CA ILE A 401 8.37 11.64 35.00
C ILE A 401 8.34 13.10 34.53
N GLU A 402 7.17 13.66 34.26
CA GLU A 402 7.02 15.00 33.70
C GLU A 402 7.67 16.10 34.55
N PRO A 403 7.47 16.19 35.90
CA PRO A 403 8.13 17.17 36.73
C PRO A 403 9.66 17.06 36.66
N THR A 404 10.20 15.85 36.55
CA THR A 404 11.63 15.61 36.40
C THR A 404 12.14 16.13 35.06
N LEU A 405 11.41 15.90 33.95
CA LEU A 405 11.77 16.42 32.63
C LEU A 405 11.72 17.96 32.59
N ILE A 406 10.78 18.58 33.28
CA ILE A 406 10.68 20.05 33.40
C ILE A 406 11.86 20.59 34.21
N SER A 407 12.15 20.01 35.39
CA SER A 407 13.25 20.45 36.26
C SER A 407 14.60 20.29 35.59
N ALA A 408 14.82 19.23 34.84
CA ALA A 408 16.02 18.97 34.06
C ALA A 408 16.13 19.86 32.80
N GLY A 409 15.06 20.53 32.37
CA GLY A 409 15.06 21.46 31.23
C GLY A 409 14.75 20.85 29.88
N TYR A 410 14.34 19.58 29.82
CA TYR A 410 13.87 18.93 28.59
C TYR A 410 12.52 19.47 28.15
N LEU A 411 11.68 19.85 29.09
CA LEU A 411 10.37 20.46 28.90
C LEU A 411 10.34 21.84 29.55
N LYS A 412 9.45 22.70 29.05
CA LYS A 412 9.14 24.01 29.63
C LYS A 412 7.63 24.17 29.74
N GLU A 413 7.19 24.75 30.83
CA GLU A 413 5.82 25.25 30.93
C GLU A 413 5.66 26.56 30.16
N ASP A 414 4.62 26.66 29.35
CA ASP A 414 4.21 27.83 28.59
C ASP A 414 2.70 28.06 28.78
N GLY A 415 2.35 28.77 29.83
CA GLY A 415 0.98 28.93 30.28
C GLY A 415 0.36 27.60 30.76
N LYS A 416 -0.63 27.09 30.01
CA LYS A 416 -1.23 25.77 30.27
C LYS A 416 -0.58 24.64 29.47
N LYS A 417 0.39 24.93 28.64
CA LYS A 417 1.03 23.97 27.74
C LYS A 417 2.38 23.57 28.26
N VAL A 418 2.82 22.40 27.81
CA VAL A 418 4.20 21.94 27.94
C VAL A 418 4.82 21.94 26.56
N VAL A 419 6.00 22.56 26.43
CA VAL A 419 6.71 22.70 25.16
C VAL A 419 8.16 22.23 25.28
N SER A 420 8.71 21.76 24.17
CA SER A 420 10.12 21.39 24.05
C SER A 420 10.61 21.81 22.67
N LYS A 421 11.67 22.61 22.61
CA LYS A 421 12.41 22.89 21.38
C LYS A 421 13.72 22.14 21.42
N PHE A 422 14.09 21.49 20.33
CA PHE A 422 15.31 20.72 20.28
C PHE A 422 16.03 20.93 18.94
N LYS A 423 17.36 20.90 19.00
CA LYS A 423 18.22 20.97 17.81
C LYS A 423 19.45 20.10 18.01
N TYR A 424 19.98 19.58 16.92
CA TYR A 424 21.28 18.92 16.93
C TYR A 424 22.42 19.94 16.96
N ASP A 425 23.37 19.74 17.84
CA ASP A 425 24.62 20.51 17.93
C ASP A 425 25.78 19.63 17.44
N PRO A 426 26.34 19.90 16.24
CA PRO A 426 27.42 19.09 15.67
C PRO A 426 28.73 19.15 16.50
N ASN A 427 28.97 20.23 17.23
CA ASN A 427 30.16 20.34 18.07
C ASN A 427 30.11 19.43 19.31
N LYS A 428 28.90 19.24 19.82
CA LYS A 428 28.64 18.34 20.97
C LYS A 428 28.27 16.93 20.54
N LYS A 429 27.94 16.74 19.26
CA LYS A 429 27.38 15.51 18.69
C LYS A 429 26.14 15.01 19.48
N ASP A 430 25.30 15.97 19.89
CA ASP A 430 24.17 15.72 20.78
C ASP A 430 22.95 16.56 20.37
N ILE A 431 21.77 16.10 20.75
CA ILE A 431 20.52 16.87 20.60
C ILE A 431 20.34 17.71 21.86
N ILE A 432 20.27 19.02 21.69
CA ILE A 432 20.13 19.98 22.77
C ILE A 432 18.69 20.44 22.88
N PHE A 433 18.11 20.24 24.04
CA PHE A 433 16.74 20.64 24.37
C PHE A 433 16.72 22.02 25.03
N ASN A 434 15.81 22.89 24.57
CA ASN A 434 15.56 24.22 25.11
C ASN A 434 16.83 25.04 25.31
N GLU A 435 17.88 24.82 24.47
CA GLU A 435 19.19 25.46 24.54
C GLU A 435 19.98 25.16 25.84
N LYS A 436 19.58 24.17 26.64
CA LYS A 436 20.11 23.90 27.97
C LYS A 436 20.72 22.53 28.15
N VAL A 437 19.98 21.48 27.84
CA VAL A 437 20.31 20.11 28.24
C VAL A 437 20.46 19.21 27.02
N GLY A 438 21.50 18.38 27.03
CA GLY A 438 21.75 17.38 25.99
C GLY A 438 20.97 16.09 26.22
N LEU A 439 20.62 15.39 25.11
CA LEU A 439 19.95 14.09 25.15
C LEU A 439 20.78 13.05 25.93
N GLN A 440 22.13 13.10 25.77
CA GLN A 440 23.03 12.16 26.46
C GLN A 440 22.85 12.20 27.99
N ASN A 441 22.51 13.36 28.56
CA ASN A 441 22.28 13.50 30.00
C ASN A 441 21.04 12.73 30.46
N LEU A 442 20.06 12.50 29.59
CA LEU A 442 18.86 11.73 29.92
C LEU A 442 19.20 10.25 30.19
N PHE A 443 20.16 9.71 29.46
CA PHE A 443 20.60 8.31 29.62
C PHE A 443 21.62 8.10 30.72
N MET A 444 22.27 9.18 31.20
CA MET A 444 23.25 9.10 32.29
C MET A 444 22.62 9.39 33.66
N GLY A 445 21.38 9.87 33.71
CA GLY A 445 20.72 10.30 34.94
C GLY A 445 19.57 9.40 35.45
N PHE A 446 19.35 8.25 34.79
CA PHE A 446 18.37 7.24 35.24
C PHE A 446 19.06 5.90 35.58
#